data_79438913cdb0b78f13f297642ae1be31
#
_entry.id   79438913cdb0b78f13f297642ae1be31
#
_cell.length_a   1.000
_cell.length_b   1.000
_cell.length_c   1.000
_cell.angle_alpha   90.00
_cell.angle_beta   90.00
_cell.angle_gamma   90.00
#
_symmetry.space_group_name_H-M   'P 1'
#
loop_
_entity.id
_entity.type
_entity.pdbx_description
1 polymer ?
#
loop_
_entity_poly.entity_id
_entity_poly.type
_entity_poly.pdbx_seq_one_letter_code
_entity_poly.pdbx_strand_id
1 'polypeptide(L)'
;MFFDSYDTPVFRPPSEARSFILRVTRGCAHNKCTYCNMYRGVPFQILKDEEISRQIALAAHYGKNKVRRVFLADGDALVLPTAKLLKILQVLREQFPHLQRVASYAAPKDILRKSEEELRQMKEAGLKLLYYGMETGDDATLKAVNKGVDGEQAVEAGRRVTASGMKLSMMIILGLAGAEGSERHALETAKAINIIKPTHLSALCLMLYRGSELLDQYEAGKFNPLSPAGLMRELKLIIENIDLPADRHCLFRSNHVSNYVQLAATLPHDKQRLLRDIDYSIAQLSKLKSWDVYNYN
;
A
#
# COMPACT_ATOMS: atom_id res chain seq x y z
N MET A 1 17.39 -7.79 -15.51
CA MET A 1 16.60 -8.73 -14.70
C MET A 1 17.59 -9.35 -13.76
N PHE A 2 17.59 -8.96 -12.48
CA PHE A 2 18.55 -9.44 -11.50
C PHE A 2 17.90 -10.63 -10.82
N PHE A 3 18.45 -11.82 -11.06
CA PHE A 3 17.92 -13.07 -10.57
C PHE A 3 18.52 -13.36 -9.20
N ASP A 4 17.77 -13.11 -8.15
CA ASP A 4 17.86 -13.93 -6.96
C ASP A 4 16.68 -14.93 -7.04
N SER A 5 16.97 -16.22 -6.96
CA SER A 5 15.93 -17.24 -6.81
C SER A 5 15.40 -17.12 -5.39
N TYR A 6 14.33 -16.32 -5.22
CA TYR A 6 13.67 -16.23 -3.94
C TYR A 6 12.95 -17.54 -3.64
N ASP A 7 13.22 -18.10 -2.49
CA ASP A 7 12.58 -19.33 -1.98
C ASP A 7 11.11 -19.14 -1.57
N THR A 8 10.65 -17.89 -1.54
CA THR A 8 9.26 -17.50 -1.22
C THR A 8 8.83 -16.35 -2.12
N PRO A 9 7.52 -16.19 -2.40
CA PRO A 9 7.01 -15.09 -3.21
C PRO A 9 7.46 -13.72 -2.69
N VAL A 10 7.84 -12.83 -3.60
CA VAL A 10 8.17 -11.43 -3.30
C VAL A 10 7.16 -10.54 -3.98
N PHE A 11 6.42 -9.78 -3.20
CA PHE A 11 5.42 -8.85 -3.70
C PHE A 11 6.00 -7.46 -3.84
N ARG A 12 5.59 -6.76 -4.89
CA ARG A 12 5.95 -5.36 -5.13
C ARG A 12 4.80 -4.61 -5.81
N PRO A 13 4.71 -3.29 -5.64
CA PRO A 13 3.76 -2.49 -6.41
C PRO A 13 4.09 -2.54 -7.91
N PRO A 14 3.09 -2.52 -8.83
CA PRO A 14 3.33 -2.51 -10.28
C PRO A 14 4.27 -1.38 -10.73
N SER A 15 4.23 -0.23 -10.08
CA SER A 15 5.11 0.92 -10.33
C SER A 15 6.59 0.66 -10.04
N GLU A 16 6.90 -0.39 -9.28
CA GLU A 16 8.26 -0.84 -8.96
C GLU A 16 8.73 -2.03 -9.84
N ALA A 17 7.99 -2.37 -10.90
CA ALA A 17 8.34 -3.48 -11.80
C ALA A 17 9.75 -3.38 -12.42
N ARG A 18 10.28 -2.15 -12.55
CA ARG A 18 11.62 -1.87 -13.09
C ARG A 18 12.65 -1.52 -12.01
N SER A 19 12.32 -1.63 -10.75
CA SER A 19 13.23 -1.39 -9.64
C SER A 19 14.06 -2.64 -9.35
N PHE A 20 15.29 -2.44 -8.90
CA PHE A 20 16.03 -3.52 -8.26
C PHE A 20 15.31 -3.86 -6.95
N ILE A 21 14.91 -5.10 -6.78
CA ILE A 21 14.27 -5.59 -5.58
C ILE A 21 15.35 -6.06 -4.62
N LEU A 22 15.50 -5.36 -3.51
CA LEU A 22 16.40 -5.73 -2.43
C LEU A 22 15.58 -6.27 -1.27
N ARG A 23 15.66 -7.55 -1.03
CA ARG A 23 15.00 -8.18 0.11
C ARG A 23 15.76 -7.86 1.39
N VAL A 24 15.11 -7.22 2.35
CA VAL A 24 15.69 -6.86 3.66
C VAL A 24 14.99 -7.55 4.81
N THR A 25 13.75 -8.00 4.57
CA THR A 25 12.98 -8.88 5.46
C THR A 25 12.43 -10.05 4.67
N ARG A 26 11.95 -11.09 5.37
CA ARG A 26 11.15 -12.19 4.81
C ARG A 26 9.79 -12.17 5.51
N GLY A 27 8.71 -12.25 4.74
CA GLY A 27 7.36 -12.24 5.27
C GLY A 27 6.89 -10.85 5.74
N CYS A 28 5.82 -10.84 6.52
CA CYS A 28 5.22 -9.63 7.09
C CYS A 28 5.30 -9.68 8.62
N ALA A 29 5.81 -8.60 9.25
CA ALA A 29 5.98 -8.51 10.70
C ALA A 29 4.65 -8.57 11.45
N HIS A 30 3.56 -8.08 10.86
CA HIS A 30 2.22 -8.15 11.45
C HIS A 30 1.52 -9.48 11.14
N ASN A 31 1.38 -9.83 9.86
CA ASN A 31 0.84 -11.08 9.29
C ASN A 31 -0.46 -11.61 9.93
N LYS A 32 -1.34 -10.72 10.44
CA LYS A 32 -2.56 -11.05 11.18
C LYS A 32 -3.83 -10.47 10.56
N CYS A 33 -3.72 -9.70 9.45
CA CYS A 33 -4.88 -9.11 8.82
C CYS A 33 -5.79 -10.21 8.25
N THR A 34 -7.09 -10.17 8.58
CA THR A 34 -8.06 -11.23 8.23
C THR A 34 -8.30 -11.38 6.74
N TYR A 35 -8.11 -10.31 5.97
CA TYR A 35 -8.29 -10.27 4.51
C TYR A 35 -7.03 -10.65 3.72
N CYS A 36 -5.84 -10.68 4.34
CA CYS A 36 -4.56 -10.81 3.64
C CYS A 36 -3.99 -12.23 3.78
N ASN A 37 -3.55 -12.80 2.66
CA ASN A 37 -2.86 -14.09 2.64
C ASN A 37 -1.45 -14.04 2.02
N MET A 38 -0.93 -12.84 1.67
CA MET A 38 0.33 -12.67 0.93
C MET A 38 1.52 -13.41 1.58
N TYR A 39 1.59 -13.40 2.91
CA TYR A 39 2.68 -14.01 3.67
C TYR A 39 2.20 -15.07 4.67
N ARG A 40 0.99 -15.62 4.49
CA ARG A 40 0.50 -16.73 5.33
C ARG A 40 1.45 -17.92 5.21
N GLY A 41 1.82 -18.51 6.35
CA GLY A 41 2.78 -19.61 6.39
C GLY A 41 4.26 -19.21 6.18
N VAL A 42 4.57 -17.94 5.93
CA VAL A 42 5.95 -17.46 5.83
C VAL A 42 6.38 -16.86 7.18
N PRO A 43 7.33 -17.46 7.91
CA PRO A 43 7.84 -16.91 9.16
C PRO A 43 8.51 -15.55 8.90
N PHE A 44 8.19 -14.56 9.75
CA PHE A 44 8.83 -13.26 9.66
C PHE A 44 10.29 -13.34 10.11
N GLN A 45 11.17 -12.73 9.32
CA GLN A 45 12.60 -12.65 9.61
C GLN A 45 13.19 -11.34 9.07
N ILE A 46 14.05 -10.70 9.84
CA ILE A 46 14.95 -9.65 9.33
C ILE A 46 16.19 -10.35 8.77
N LEU A 47 16.56 -10.06 7.51
CA LEU A 47 17.71 -10.70 6.88
C LEU A 47 19.02 -10.23 7.50
N LYS A 48 20.02 -11.12 7.49
CA LYS A 48 21.37 -10.83 7.98
C LYS A 48 22.08 -9.84 7.04
N ASP A 49 23.03 -9.09 7.58
CA ASP A 49 23.78 -8.08 6.82
C ASP A 49 24.56 -8.71 5.65
N GLU A 50 25.04 -9.94 5.82
CA GLU A 50 25.76 -10.69 4.78
C GLU A 50 24.85 -11.04 3.59
N GLU A 51 23.59 -11.42 3.85
CA GLU A 51 22.61 -11.73 2.80
C GLU A 51 22.23 -10.47 2.02
N ILE A 52 21.98 -9.36 2.73
CA ILE A 52 21.68 -8.06 2.11
C ILE A 52 22.87 -7.57 1.27
N SER A 53 24.09 -7.65 1.81
CA SER A 53 25.32 -7.25 1.12
C SER A 53 25.57 -8.08 -0.13
N ARG A 54 25.34 -9.40 -0.07
CA ARG A 54 25.45 -10.30 -1.23
C ARG A 54 24.50 -9.90 -2.35
N GLN A 55 23.23 -9.60 -2.05
CA GLN A 55 22.25 -9.15 -3.04
C GLN A 55 22.70 -7.85 -3.72
N ILE A 56 23.20 -6.88 -2.92
CA ILE A 56 23.70 -5.60 -3.44
C ILE A 56 24.93 -5.81 -4.32
N ALA A 57 25.90 -6.62 -3.89
CA ALA A 57 27.10 -6.92 -4.66
C ALA A 57 26.78 -7.62 -6.00
N LEU A 58 25.85 -8.57 -6.00
CA LEU A 58 25.40 -9.26 -7.20
C LEU A 58 24.75 -8.27 -8.18
N ALA A 59 23.86 -7.41 -7.70
CA ALA A 59 23.22 -6.40 -8.53
C ALA A 59 24.22 -5.37 -9.08
N ALA A 60 25.22 -5.00 -8.28
CA ALA A 60 26.29 -4.10 -8.71
C ALA A 60 27.18 -4.73 -9.79
N HIS A 61 27.50 -6.02 -9.64
CA HIS A 61 28.28 -6.76 -10.63
C HIS A 61 27.62 -6.75 -12.03
N TYR A 62 26.31 -7.03 -12.11
CA TYR A 62 25.60 -7.12 -13.37
C TYR A 62 25.01 -5.81 -13.90
N GLY A 63 24.86 -4.79 -13.04
CA GLY A 63 24.08 -3.62 -13.43
C GLY A 63 24.36 -2.33 -12.69
N LYS A 64 25.59 -2.11 -12.19
CA LYS A 64 25.98 -0.92 -11.41
C LYS A 64 25.45 0.40 -12.00
N ASN A 65 25.62 0.60 -13.29
CA ASN A 65 25.23 1.82 -14.00
C ASN A 65 23.75 1.82 -14.50
N LYS A 66 23.02 0.72 -14.31
CA LYS A 66 21.63 0.56 -14.80
C LYS A 66 20.60 0.76 -13.69
N VAL A 67 20.98 0.54 -12.43
CA VAL A 67 20.07 0.65 -11.28
C VAL A 67 19.80 2.12 -11.00
N ARG A 68 18.56 2.53 -11.19
CA ARG A 68 18.07 3.89 -10.90
C ARG A 68 17.07 3.91 -9.75
N ARG A 69 16.47 2.79 -9.45
CA ARG A 69 15.47 2.66 -8.39
C ARG A 69 15.67 1.34 -7.66
N VAL A 70 15.53 1.37 -6.35
CA VAL A 70 15.55 0.19 -5.48
C VAL A 70 14.23 0.14 -4.71
N PHE A 71 13.68 -1.07 -4.58
CA PHE A 71 12.54 -1.34 -3.72
C PHE A 71 12.98 -2.30 -2.62
N LEU A 72 12.86 -1.85 -1.36
CA LEU A 72 13.15 -2.68 -0.19
C LEU A 72 11.94 -3.58 0.09
N ALA A 73 12.12 -4.88 -0.05
CA ALA A 73 11.13 -5.92 0.21
C ALA A 73 11.49 -6.70 1.51
N ASP A 74 10.63 -7.46 2.15
CA ASP A 74 9.26 -7.84 1.78
C ASP A 74 8.18 -6.91 2.35
N GLY A 75 7.36 -7.45 3.27
CA GLY A 75 6.11 -6.85 3.69
C GLY A 75 6.24 -5.51 4.41
N ASP A 76 7.35 -5.24 5.08
CA ASP A 76 7.64 -3.96 5.73
C ASP A 76 9.12 -3.81 6.07
N ALA A 77 9.83 -2.92 5.38
CA ALA A 77 11.23 -2.64 5.69
C ALA A 77 11.42 -1.65 6.87
N LEU A 78 10.39 -0.87 7.23
CA LEU A 78 10.49 0.09 8.34
C LEU A 78 10.52 -0.57 9.72
N VAL A 79 10.23 -1.87 9.80
CA VAL A 79 10.44 -2.67 11.02
C VAL A 79 11.93 -2.72 11.43
N LEU A 80 12.86 -2.56 10.47
CA LEU A 80 14.28 -2.54 10.76
C LEU A 80 14.66 -1.37 11.67
N PRO A 81 15.67 -1.53 12.55
CA PRO A 81 16.27 -0.42 13.28
C PRO A 81 16.76 0.69 12.31
N THR A 82 16.57 1.93 12.69
CA THR A 82 16.94 3.10 11.88
C THR A 82 18.40 3.05 11.42
N ALA A 83 19.34 2.73 12.34
CA ALA A 83 20.74 2.61 12.00
C ALA A 83 21.03 1.58 10.90
N LYS A 84 20.31 0.43 10.91
CA LYS A 84 20.45 -0.61 9.88
C LYS A 84 19.90 -0.11 8.53
N LEU A 85 18.76 0.58 8.53
CA LEU A 85 18.19 1.17 7.31
C LEU A 85 19.14 2.23 6.72
N LEU A 86 19.67 3.14 7.54
CA LEU A 86 20.61 4.17 7.09
C LEU A 86 21.86 3.57 6.49
N LYS A 87 22.43 2.52 7.11
CA LYS A 87 23.58 1.78 6.57
C LYS A 87 23.27 1.17 5.19
N ILE A 88 22.10 0.52 5.03
CA ILE A 88 21.67 -0.04 3.74
C ILE A 88 21.54 1.07 2.68
N LEU A 89 20.91 2.19 3.02
CA LEU A 89 20.74 3.32 2.11
C LEU A 89 22.07 3.93 1.68
N GLN A 90 23.03 4.03 2.62
CA GLN A 90 24.39 4.49 2.32
C GLN A 90 25.09 3.56 1.33
N VAL A 91 25.11 2.25 1.60
CA VAL A 91 25.73 1.25 0.72
C VAL A 91 25.11 1.27 -0.68
N LEU A 92 23.77 1.40 -0.77
CA LEU A 92 23.07 1.51 -2.05
C LEU A 92 23.53 2.75 -2.86
N ARG A 93 23.73 3.89 -2.21
CA ARG A 93 24.22 5.12 -2.87
C ARG A 93 25.67 4.99 -3.35
N GLU A 94 26.51 4.32 -2.57
CA GLU A 94 27.92 4.06 -2.92
C GLU A 94 28.03 3.10 -4.10
N GLN A 95 27.20 2.04 -4.12
CA GLN A 95 27.24 1.00 -5.14
C GLN A 95 26.58 1.40 -6.47
N PHE A 96 25.56 2.27 -6.43
CA PHE A 96 24.76 2.62 -7.60
C PHE A 96 24.82 4.14 -7.88
N PRO A 97 25.78 4.62 -8.70
CA PRO A 97 26.02 6.05 -8.92
C PRO A 97 24.84 6.79 -9.56
N HIS A 98 23.93 6.07 -10.20
CA HIS A 98 22.74 6.63 -10.84
C HIS A 98 21.45 6.40 -10.05
N LEU A 99 21.54 5.98 -8.79
CA LEU A 99 20.38 5.76 -7.93
C LEU A 99 19.61 7.05 -7.67
N GLN A 100 18.36 7.09 -8.10
CA GLN A 100 17.49 8.26 -7.97
C GLN A 100 16.60 8.19 -6.72
N ARG A 101 16.13 6.98 -6.36
CA ARG A 101 15.30 6.76 -5.19
C ARG A 101 15.36 5.34 -4.67
N VAL A 102 15.12 5.22 -3.38
CA VAL A 102 14.73 3.99 -2.72
C VAL A 102 13.25 4.12 -2.31
N ALA A 103 12.49 3.03 -2.43
CA ALA A 103 11.12 2.93 -1.99
C ALA A 103 10.92 1.66 -1.14
N SER A 104 9.86 1.60 -0.34
CA SER A 104 9.53 0.45 0.50
C SER A 104 8.05 0.38 0.80
N TYR A 105 7.54 -0.81 1.16
CA TYR A 105 6.32 -0.90 1.97
C TYR A 105 6.58 -0.38 3.38
N ALA A 106 5.54 0.15 4.01
CA ALA A 106 5.58 0.63 5.37
C ALA A 106 4.22 0.42 6.06
N ALA A 107 4.23 -0.31 7.18
CA ALA A 107 3.05 -0.47 8.01
C ALA A 107 2.90 0.72 8.98
N PRO A 108 1.66 1.14 9.33
CA PRO A 108 1.42 2.24 10.26
C PRO A 108 2.20 2.08 11.57
N LYS A 109 2.13 0.90 12.16
CA LYS A 109 2.77 0.56 13.42
C LYS A 109 4.28 0.79 13.41
N ASP A 110 4.95 0.46 12.30
CA ASP A 110 6.41 0.54 12.20
C ASP A 110 6.87 1.96 11.84
N ILE A 111 6.02 2.75 11.15
CA ILE A 111 6.21 4.20 10.99
C ILE A 111 6.15 4.88 12.36
N LEU A 112 5.15 4.57 13.20
CA LEU A 112 4.97 5.20 14.52
C LEU A 112 6.11 4.91 15.50
N ARG A 113 6.88 3.83 15.29
CA ARG A 113 8.10 3.53 16.05
C ARG A 113 9.29 4.39 15.69
N LYS A 114 9.20 5.15 14.60
CA LYS A 114 10.23 6.08 14.17
C LYS A 114 9.91 7.49 14.63
N SER A 115 10.90 8.20 15.14
CA SER A 115 10.77 9.62 15.40
C SER A 115 10.66 10.41 14.07
N GLU A 116 10.17 11.63 14.12
CA GLU A 116 10.13 12.52 12.96
C GLU A 116 11.55 12.79 12.42
N GLU A 117 12.52 12.89 13.32
CA GLU A 117 13.94 13.04 12.96
C GLU A 117 14.47 11.82 12.21
N GLU A 118 14.18 10.60 12.68
CA GLU A 118 14.60 9.37 12.00
C GLU A 118 13.99 9.27 10.61
N LEU A 119 12.71 9.62 10.44
CA LEU A 119 12.05 9.65 9.13
C LEU A 119 12.72 10.67 8.20
N ARG A 120 13.10 11.84 8.71
CA ARG A 120 13.82 12.86 7.93
C ARG A 120 15.20 12.36 7.51
N GLN A 121 15.96 11.76 8.40
CA GLN A 121 17.28 11.17 8.09
C GLN A 121 17.16 10.08 7.01
N MET A 122 16.17 9.20 7.08
CA MET A 122 15.93 8.20 6.04
C MET A 122 15.62 8.83 4.69
N LYS A 123 14.81 9.90 4.66
CA LYS A 123 14.49 10.64 3.43
C LYS A 123 15.74 11.28 2.82
N GLU A 124 16.60 11.90 3.63
CA GLU A 124 17.85 12.49 3.20
C GLU A 124 18.85 11.43 2.71
N ALA A 125 18.86 10.26 3.35
CA ALA A 125 19.64 9.11 2.92
C ALA A 125 19.14 8.46 1.62
N GLY A 126 17.96 8.85 1.11
CA GLY A 126 17.45 8.41 -0.21
C GLY A 126 16.20 7.54 -0.20
N LEU A 127 15.59 7.26 0.95
CA LEU A 127 14.26 6.64 1.05
C LEU A 127 13.22 7.71 0.74
N LYS A 128 12.76 7.76 -0.52
CA LYS A 128 11.94 8.88 -1.01
C LYS A 128 10.46 8.58 -1.17
N LEU A 129 10.06 7.31 -1.13
CA LEU A 129 8.68 6.89 -1.34
C LEU A 129 8.33 5.72 -0.43
N LEU A 130 7.24 5.85 0.31
CA LEU A 130 6.66 4.75 1.07
C LEU A 130 5.32 4.34 0.47
N TYR A 131 5.13 3.03 0.31
CA TYR A 131 3.85 2.41 -0.01
C TYR A 131 3.18 2.01 1.30
N TYR A 132 2.09 2.66 1.59
CA TYR A 132 1.44 2.66 2.88
C TYR A 132 0.04 2.04 2.78
N GLY A 133 -0.14 0.88 3.38
CA GLY A 133 -1.44 0.25 3.48
C GLY A 133 -2.23 0.84 4.63
N MET A 134 -3.00 1.88 4.39
CA MET A 134 -3.98 2.38 5.34
C MET A 134 -5.21 1.49 5.40
N GLU A 135 -5.68 1.05 4.23
CA GLU A 135 -6.84 0.21 3.91
C GLU A 135 -8.17 0.90 4.17
N THR A 136 -8.34 1.55 5.30
CA THR A 136 -9.54 2.28 5.75
C THR A 136 -9.20 3.32 6.80
N GLY A 137 -10.02 4.35 6.93
CA GLY A 137 -9.99 5.29 8.06
C GLY A 137 -10.95 4.92 9.19
N ASP A 138 -11.76 3.85 9.03
CA ASP A 138 -12.79 3.45 9.98
C ASP A 138 -12.25 2.50 11.05
N ASP A 139 -12.29 2.92 12.30
CA ASP A 139 -11.82 2.15 13.47
C ASP A 139 -12.48 0.79 13.60
N ALA A 140 -13.79 0.73 13.40
CA ALA A 140 -14.51 -0.54 13.51
C ALA A 140 -14.02 -1.55 12.47
N THR A 141 -13.78 -1.11 11.25
CA THR A 141 -13.23 -1.92 10.18
C THR A 141 -11.78 -2.31 10.46
N LEU A 142 -10.90 -1.37 10.87
CA LEU A 142 -9.51 -1.66 11.25
C LEU A 142 -9.44 -2.75 12.33
N LYS A 143 -10.31 -2.66 13.33
CA LYS A 143 -10.43 -3.67 14.40
C LYS A 143 -10.93 -5.00 13.86
N ALA A 144 -11.99 -4.99 13.05
CA ALA A 144 -12.58 -6.22 12.50
C ALA A 144 -11.60 -6.98 11.60
N VAL A 145 -10.78 -6.26 10.82
CA VAL A 145 -9.77 -6.89 9.96
C VAL A 145 -8.43 -7.10 10.65
N ASN A 146 -8.33 -6.86 11.95
CA ASN A 146 -7.12 -7.04 12.75
C ASN A 146 -5.89 -6.32 12.15
N LYS A 147 -6.04 -5.04 11.77
CA LYS A 147 -4.97 -4.24 11.18
C LYS A 147 -3.85 -3.91 12.19
N GLY A 148 -4.15 -3.97 13.49
CA GLY A 148 -3.18 -3.76 14.57
C GLY A 148 -2.89 -2.30 14.90
N VAL A 149 -3.68 -1.38 14.38
CA VAL A 149 -3.73 0.06 14.69
C VAL A 149 -5.17 0.54 14.61
N ASP A 150 -5.48 1.64 15.28
CA ASP A 150 -6.73 2.40 15.12
C ASP A 150 -6.59 3.50 14.05
N GLY A 151 -7.67 4.21 13.77
CA GLY A 151 -7.72 5.25 12.73
C GLY A 151 -6.85 6.46 13.08
N GLU A 152 -6.81 6.87 14.34
CA GLU A 152 -5.94 7.96 14.79
C GLU A 152 -4.46 7.61 14.56
N GLN A 153 -4.06 6.43 14.97
CA GLN A 153 -2.71 5.90 14.74
C GLN A 153 -2.38 5.78 13.25
N ALA A 154 -3.33 5.31 12.44
CA ALA A 154 -3.14 5.20 11.00
C ALA A 154 -2.98 6.59 10.35
N VAL A 155 -3.80 7.56 10.73
CA VAL A 155 -3.70 8.96 10.25
C VAL A 155 -2.38 9.59 10.68
N GLU A 156 -2.00 9.46 11.95
CA GLU A 156 -0.75 10.02 12.48
C GLU A 156 0.49 9.43 11.78
N ALA A 157 0.51 8.13 11.51
CA ALA A 157 1.59 7.50 10.75
C ALA A 157 1.73 8.12 9.34
N GLY A 158 0.62 8.26 8.61
CA GLY A 158 0.61 8.90 7.30
C GLY A 158 1.08 10.36 7.34
N ARG A 159 0.61 11.13 8.34
CA ARG A 159 0.98 12.53 8.57
C ARG A 159 2.49 12.67 8.82
N ARG A 160 3.08 11.82 9.65
CA ARG A 160 4.54 11.85 9.92
C ARG A 160 5.36 11.62 8.65
N VAL A 161 4.94 10.69 7.79
CA VAL A 161 5.62 10.45 6.51
C VAL A 161 5.55 11.68 5.61
N THR A 162 4.37 12.28 5.43
CA THR A 162 4.24 13.47 4.58
C THR A 162 4.97 14.68 5.16
N ALA A 163 4.98 14.85 6.48
CA ALA A 163 5.72 15.91 7.19
C ALA A 163 7.24 15.77 7.06
N SER A 164 7.76 14.53 6.98
CA SER A 164 9.20 14.29 6.74
C SER A 164 9.67 14.68 5.33
N GLY A 165 8.74 15.01 4.43
CA GLY A 165 9.00 15.31 3.02
C GLY A 165 9.19 14.07 2.12
N MET A 166 8.94 12.86 2.63
CA MET A 166 8.83 11.67 1.80
C MET A 166 7.52 11.67 1.02
N LYS A 167 7.53 11.10 -0.18
CA LYS A 167 6.31 10.80 -0.92
C LYS A 167 5.58 9.64 -0.27
N LEU A 168 4.26 9.74 -0.18
CA LEU A 168 3.40 8.68 0.36
C LEU A 168 2.47 8.17 -0.74
N SER A 169 2.58 6.88 -1.05
CA SER A 169 1.61 6.14 -1.86
C SER A 169 0.68 5.38 -0.92
N MET A 170 -0.48 5.97 -0.65
CA MET A 170 -1.47 5.43 0.25
C MET A 170 -2.40 4.48 -0.50
N MET A 171 -2.64 3.31 0.07
CA MET A 171 -3.58 2.30 -0.45
C MET A 171 -4.80 2.21 0.45
N ILE A 172 -5.98 2.12 -0.18
CA ILE A 172 -7.26 1.85 0.46
C ILE A 172 -7.92 0.64 -0.22
N ILE A 173 -8.74 -0.10 0.53
CA ILE A 173 -9.43 -1.28 0.00
C ILE A 173 -10.94 -1.05 0.01
N LEU A 174 -11.51 -0.90 -1.16
CA LEU A 174 -12.96 -0.77 -1.35
C LEU A 174 -13.66 -2.08 -0.95
N GLY A 175 -14.77 -1.96 -0.24
CA GLY A 175 -15.56 -3.10 0.22
C GLY A 175 -15.04 -3.78 1.48
N LEU A 176 -13.97 -3.29 2.09
CA LEU A 176 -13.35 -3.91 3.26
C LEU A 176 -14.27 -3.96 4.49
N ALA A 177 -15.19 -3.00 4.61
CA ALA A 177 -16.17 -2.92 5.69
C ALA A 177 -17.44 -3.75 5.45
N GLY A 178 -17.54 -4.44 4.30
CA GLY A 178 -18.80 -5.07 3.88
C GLY A 178 -19.89 -4.05 3.57
N ALA A 179 -21.09 -4.56 3.23
CA ALA A 179 -22.21 -3.70 2.84
C ALA A 179 -22.68 -2.80 4.00
N GLU A 180 -22.70 -3.33 5.20
CA GLU A 180 -23.22 -2.66 6.40
C GLU A 180 -22.31 -1.51 6.88
N GLY A 181 -21.00 -1.62 6.64
CA GLY A 181 -20.01 -0.62 7.07
C GLY A 181 -19.57 0.36 5.99
N SER A 182 -20.02 0.19 4.75
CA SER A 182 -19.49 0.87 3.56
C SER A 182 -19.53 2.40 3.65
N GLU A 183 -20.65 2.98 4.07
CA GLU A 183 -20.78 4.45 4.20
C GLU A 183 -19.81 5.03 5.22
N ARG A 184 -19.73 4.42 6.42
CA ARG A 184 -18.81 4.86 7.48
C ARG A 184 -17.35 4.71 7.02
N HIS A 185 -17.01 3.57 6.42
CA HIS A 185 -15.70 3.33 5.81
C HIS A 185 -15.34 4.43 4.81
N ALA A 186 -16.25 4.80 3.92
CA ALA A 186 -16.02 5.81 2.90
C ALA A 186 -15.76 7.20 3.52
N LEU A 187 -16.60 7.63 4.46
CA LEU A 187 -16.50 8.95 5.08
C LEU A 187 -15.24 9.08 5.95
N GLU A 188 -14.96 8.09 6.80
CA GLU A 188 -13.76 8.13 7.66
C GLU A 188 -12.47 8.00 6.84
N THR A 189 -12.49 7.23 5.73
CA THR A 189 -11.35 7.15 4.82
C THR A 189 -11.10 8.49 4.11
N ALA A 190 -12.13 9.18 3.66
CA ALA A 190 -12.00 10.52 3.07
C ALA A 190 -11.44 11.54 4.07
N LYS A 191 -11.90 11.54 5.33
CA LYS A 191 -11.35 12.39 6.40
C LYS A 191 -9.85 12.13 6.60
N ALA A 192 -9.46 10.87 6.64
CA ALA A 192 -8.07 10.48 6.79
C ALA A 192 -7.21 10.98 5.61
N ILE A 193 -7.69 10.83 4.37
CA ILE A 193 -7.01 11.34 3.17
C ILE A 193 -6.81 12.85 3.25
N ASN A 194 -7.83 13.60 3.71
CA ASN A 194 -7.78 15.06 3.85
C ASN A 194 -6.75 15.53 4.88
N ILE A 195 -6.52 14.75 5.93
CA ILE A 195 -5.50 15.03 6.96
C ILE A 195 -4.11 14.66 6.48
N ILE A 196 -3.95 13.46 5.92
CA ILE A 196 -2.65 12.91 5.48
C ILE A 196 -2.12 13.63 4.23
N LYS A 197 -3.00 13.97 3.30
CA LYS A 197 -2.67 14.61 2.01
C LYS A 197 -1.59 13.83 1.24
N PRO A 198 -1.85 12.54 0.90
CA PRO A 198 -0.86 11.70 0.25
C PRO A 198 -0.51 12.20 -1.15
N THR A 199 0.70 11.89 -1.65
CA THR A 199 1.11 12.22 -3.04
C THR A 199 0.51 11.26 -4.06
N HIS A 200 0.19 10.04 -3.65
CA HIS A 200 -0.48 9.03 -4.47
C HIS A 200 -1.56 8.35 -3.63
N LEU A 201 -2.70 8.11 -4.25
CA LEU A 201 -3.82 7.37 -3.66
C LEU A 201 -4.19 6.22 -4.60
N SER A 202 -4.14 5.00 -4.10
CA SER A 202 -4.53 3.81 -4.84
C SER A 202 -5.75 3.17 -4.17
N ALA A 203 -6.84 3.02 -4.92
CA ALA A 203 -8.01 2.28 -4.48
C ALA A 203 -7.99 0.88 -5.12
N LEU A 204 -8.02 -0.16 -4.28
CA LEU A 204 -8.09 -1.56 -4.67
C LEU A 204 -9.45 -2.12 -4.26
N CYS A 205 -10.04 -3.01 -5.04
CA CYS A 205 -11.21 -3.75 -4.59
C CYS A 205 -10.80 -4.93 -3.70
N LEU A 206 -11.58 -5.19 -2.67
CA LEU A 206 -11.41 -6.36 -1.81
C LEU A 206 -11.42 -7.64 -2.65
N MET A 207 -10.48 -8.51 -2.37
CA MET A 207 -10.43 -9.89 -2.90
C MET A 207 -10.48 -10.85 -1.72
N LEU A 208 -11.36 -11.84 -1.80
CA LEU A 208 -11.45 -12.90 -0.80
C LEU A 208 -10.54 -14.06 -1.22
N TYR A 209 -9.44 -14.22 -0.53
CA TYR A 209 -8.43 -15.23 -0.84
C TYR A 209 -8.64 -16.51 -0.04
N ARG A 210 -8.40 -17.66 -0.66
CA ARG A 210 -8.37 -18.95 0.05
C ARG A 210 -7.39 -18.89 1.22
N GLY A 211 -7.82 -19.38 2.37
CA GLY A 211 -7.04 -19.37 3.62
C GLY A 211 -7.00 -18.01 4.32
N SER A 212 -7.82 -17.03 3.90
CA SER A 212 -8.05 -15.81 4.66
C SER A 212 -9.27 -15.96 5.55
N GLU A 213 -9.18 -15.47 6.79
CA GLU A 213 -10.29 -15.49 7.73
C GLU A 213 -11.55 -14.75 7.22
N LEU A 214 -11.34 -13.73 6.37
CA LEU A 214 -12.46 -12.97 5.81
C LEU A 214 -13.25 -13.80 4.79
N LEU A 215 -12.60 -14.71 4.05
CA LEU A 215 -13.31 -15.67 3.20
C LEU A 215 -14.13 -16.63 4.06
N ASP A 216 -13.56 -17.16 5.14
CA ASP A 216 -14.29 -18.05 6.05
C ASP A 216 -15.52 -17.35 6.66
N GLN A 217 -15.39 -16.05 6.98
CA GLN A 217 -16.54 -15.23 7.45
C GLN A 217 -17.61 -15.05 6.37
N TYR A 218 -17.22 -14.85 5.10
CA TYR A 218 -18.13 -14.76 3.98
C TYR A 218 -18.88 -16.09 3.78
N GLU A 219 -18.16 -17.21 3.76
CA GLU A 219 -18.78 -18.54 3.59
C GLU A 219 -19.71 -18.91 4.75
N ALA A 220 -19.44 -18.41 5.95
CA ALA A 220 -20.30 -18.54 7.14
C ALA A 220 -21.47 -17.54 7.17
N GLY A 221 -21.66 -16.69 6.14
CA GLY A 221 -22.70 -15.65 6.09
C GLY A 221 -22.52 -14.51 7.09
N LYS A 222 -21.31 -14.33 7.62
CA LYS A 222 -20.96 -13.27 8.61
C LYS A 222 -20.34 -12.01 7.99
N PHE A 223 -20.02 -12.05 6.71
CA PHE A 223 -19.51 -10.93 5.95
C PHE A 223 -20.30 -10.83 4.65
N ASN A 224 -20.85 -9.65 4.36
CA ASN A 224 -21.65 -9.37 3.18
C ASN A 224 -20.84 -8.42 2.26
N PRO A 225 -20.22 -8.91 1.17
CA PRO A 225 -19.42 -8.08 0.30
C PRO A 225 -20.27 -7.15 -0.55
N LEU A 226 -19.70 -6.01 -0.93
CA LEU A 226 -20.33 -5.10 -1.88
C LEU A 226 -20.36 -5.70 -3.29
N SER A 227 -21.46 -5.45 -4.02
CA SER A 227 -21.50 -5.71 -5.46
C SER A 227 -20.49 -4.80 -6.21
N PRO A 228 -20.13 -5.11 -7.47
CA PRO A 228 -19.25 -4.23 -8.26
C PRO A 228 -19.75 -2.79 -8.36
N ALA A 229 -21.06 -2.58 -8.53
CA ALA A 229 -21.67 -1.26 -8.50
C ALA A 229 -21.62 -0.63 -7.09
N GLY A 230 -21.73 -1.44 -6.03
CA GLY A 230 -21.60 -1.01 -4.65
C GLY A 230 -20.20 -0.48 -4.36
N LEU A 231 -19.15 -1.17 -4.82
CA LEU A 231 -17.75 -0.72 -4.71
C LEU A 231 -17.54 0.65 -5.39
N MET A 232 -18.17 0.87 -6.55
CA MET A 232 -18.09 2.17 -7.23
C MET A 232 -18.86 3.27 -6.50
N ARG A 233 -20.00 2.95 -5.85
CA ARG A 233 -20.71 3.92 -5.00
C ARG A 233 -19.88 4.30 -3.77
N GLU A 234 -19.22 3.35 -3.15
CA GLU A 234 -18.31 3.60 -2.04
C GLU A 234 -17.14 4.48 -2.49
N LEU A 235 -16.51 4.17 -3.64
CA LEU A 235 -15.47 5.03 -4.21
C LEU A 235 -15.99 6.43 -4.51
N LYS A 236 -17.20 6.56 -5.07
CA LYS A 236 -17.83 7.86 -5.31
C LYS A 236 -17.91 8.67 -4.03
N LEU A 237 -18.44 8.09 -2.97
CA LEU A 237 -18.59 8.76 -1.68
C LEU A 237 -17.23 9.19 -1.09
N ILE A 238 -16.20 8.37 -1.23
CA ILE A 238 -14.82 8.75 -0.85
C ILE A 238 -14.37 9.98 -1.65
N ILE A 239 -14.47 9.93 -2.99
CA ILE A 239 -13.98 11.01 -3.86
C ILE A 239 -14.78 12.31 -3.64
N GLU A 240 -16.10 12.24 -3.44
CA GLU A 240 -16.94 13.41 -3.13
C GLU A 240 -16.49 14.14 -1.86
N ASN A 241 -16.02 13.38 -0.86
CA ASN A 241 -15.60 13.91 0.44
C ASN A 241 -14.09 14.20 0.54
N ILE A 242 -13.31 13.95 -0.52
CA ILE A 242 -11.91 14.41 -0.57
C ILE A 242 -11.88 15.92 -0.82
N ASP A 243 -11.20 16.62 0.08
CA ASP A 243 -10.94 18.06 0.01
C ASP A 243 -9.43 18.31 0.18
N LEU A 244 -8.72 18.37 -0.93
CA LEU A 244 -7.28 18.64 -0.97
C LEU A 244 -7.04 20.07 -1.44
N PRO A 245 -6.06 20.79 -0.86
CA PRO A 245 -5.68 22.11 -1.34
C PRO A 245 -5.34 22.12 -2.83
N ALA A 246 -5.66 23.23 -3.52
CA ALA A 246 -5.49 23.36 -4.97
C ALA A 246 -4.03 23.23 -5.44
N ASP A 247 -3.05 23.54 -4.58
CA ASP A 247 -1.62 23.38 -4.84
C ASP A 247 -1.11 21.94 -4.61
N ARG A 248 -1.95 21.05 -4.09
CA ARG A 248 -1.62 19.64 -3.91
C ARG A 248 -1.93 18.82 -5.15
N HIS A 249 -1.02 17.92 -5.50
CA HIS A 249 -1.19 16.97 -6.60
C HIS A 249 -1.16 15.55 -6.03
N CYS A 250 -2.35 14.97 -5.83
CA CYS A 250 -2.50 13.58 -5.45
C CYS A 250 -2.83 12.75 -6.70
N LEU A 251 -1.94 11.87 -7.10
CA LEU A 251 -2.16 10.96 -8.23
C LEU A 251 -3.05 9.80 -7.79
N PHE A 252 -4.31 9.84 -8.19
CA PHE A 252 -5.27 8.77 -7.96
C PHE A 252 -5.16 7.67 -9.02
N ARG A 253 -5.19 6.41 -8.59
CA ARG A 253 -5.20 5.22 -9.46
C ARG A 253 -6.11 4.14 -8.89
N SER A 254 -6.89 3.51 -9.79
CA SER A 254 -7.71 2.33 -9.53
C SER A 254 -7.50 1.35 -10.68
N ASN A 255 -6.24 0.91 -10.86
CA ASN A 255 -5.81 0.06 -11.97
C ASN A 255 -5.13 -1.25 -11.53
N HIS A 256 -5.38 -1.67 -10.30
CA HIS A 256 -4.97 -2.98 -9.81
C HIS A 256 -5.85 -4.07 -10.44
N VAL A 257 -5.34 -5.29 -10.53
CA VAL A 257 -6.06 -6.45 -11.08
C VAL A 257 -7.39 -6.75 -10.37
N SER A 258 -7.52 -6.37 -9.10
CA SER A 258 -8.76 -6.51 -8.32
C SER A 258 -9.89 -5.54 -8.75
N ASN A 259 -9.57 -4.50 -9.52
CA ASN A 259 -10.53 -3.47 -9.85
C ASN A 259 -11.36 -3.83 -11.08
N TYR A 260 -12.67 -3.66 -11.00
CA TYR A 260 -13.59 -3.85 -12.13
C TYR A 260 -13.47 -2.75 -13.19
N VAL A 261 -13.01 -1.56 -12.77
CA VAL A 261 -12.84 -0.40 -13.64
C VAL A 261 -11.48 0.26 -13.36
N GLN A 262 -10.76 0.57 -14.43
CA GLN A 262 -9.49 1.29 -14.33
C GLN A 262 -9.74 2.79 -14.40
N LEU A 263 -9.48 3.49 -13.30
CA LEU A 263 -9.65 4.93 -13.19
C LEU A 263 -8.32 5.61 -12.85
N ALA A 264 -8.14 6.82 -13.38
CA ALA A 264 -6.95 7.62 -13.14
C ALA A 264 -7.31 9.11 -13.10
N ALA A 265 -6.75 9.83 -12.12
CA ALA A 265 -6.99 11.26 -11.95
C ALA A 265 -5.82 11.93 -11.24
N THR A 266 -5.73 13.24 -11.31
CA THR A 266 -4.91 14.09 -10.45
C THR A 266 -5.85 14.93 -9.58
N LEU A 267 -5.92 14.60 -8.28
CA LEU A 267 -6.78 15.33 -7.34
C LEU A 267 -6.05 16.55 -6.78
N PRO A 268 -6.75 17.68 -6.53
CA PRO A 268 -8.19 17.88 -6.73
C PRO A 268 -8.62 18.24 -8.17
N HIS A 269 -7.69 18.51 -9.08
CA HIS A 269 -7.98 19.10 -10.41
C HIS A 269 -8.97 18.29 -11.24
N ASP A 270 -8.80 16.96 -11.28
CA ASP A 270 -9.63 16.08 -12.09
C ASP A 270 -10.87 15.55 -11.34
N LYS A 271 -11.17 16.05 -10.13
CA LYS A 271 -12.22 15.48 -9.26
C LYS A 271 -13.57 15.37 -9.98
N GLN A 272 -14.03 16.42 -10.66
CA GLN A 272 -15.32 16.43 -11.34
C GLN A 272 -15.37 15.46 -12.52
N ARG A 273 -14.27 15.32 -13.27
CA ARG A 273 -14.17 14.34 -14.34
C ARG A 273 -14.22 12.92 -13.77
N LEU A 274 -13.45 12.66 -12.72
CA LEU A 274 -13.41 11.35 -12.06
C LEU A 274 -14.80 10.94 -11.52
N LEU A 275 -15.56 11.87 -10.93
CA LEU A 275 -16.92 11.59 -10.47
C LEU A 275 -17.85 11.19 -11.62
N ARG A 276 -17.79 11.85 -12.78
CA ARG A 276 -18.55 11.45 -13.96
C ARG A 276 -18.16 10.05 -14.48
N ASP A 277 -16.86 9.74 -14.49
CA ASP A 277 -16.35 8.44 -14.91
C ASP A 277 -16.85 7.33 -13.96
N ILE A 278 -16.91 7.62 -12.65
CA ILE A 278 -17.47 6.71 -11.64
C ILE A 278 -18.97 6.52 -11.84
N ASP A 279 -19.75 7.59 -12.08
CA ASP A 279 -21.19 7.50 -12.31
C ASP A 279 -21.51 6.65 -13.54
N TYR A 280 -20.75 6.83 -14.62
CA TYR A 280 -20.87 5.99 -15.80
C TYR A 280 -20.58 4.51 -15.47
N SER A 281 -19.54 4.26 -14.66
CA SER A 281 -19.16 2.91 -14.25
C SER A 281 -20.25 2.25 -13.39
N ILE A 282 -20.87 3.00 -12.47
CA ILE A 282 -21.99 2.51 -11.66
C ILE A 282 -23.15 2.05 -12.58
N ALA A 283 -23.51 2.87 -13.57
CA ALA A 283 -24.60 2.54 -14.50
C ALA A 283 -24.31 1.26 -15.31
N GLN A 284 -23.06 1.02 -15.71
CA GLN A 284 -22.68 -0.20 -16.42
C GLN A 284 -22.66 -1.42 -15.51
N LEU A 285 -22.02 -1.31 -14.34
CA LEU A 285 -21.87 -2.42 -13.39
C LEU A 285 -23.18 -2.82 -12.72
N SER A 286 -24.16 -1.91 -12.61
CA SER A 286 -25.50 -2.23 -12.08
C SER A 286 -26.28 -3.22 -12.94
N LYS A 287 -25.86 -3.46 -14.18
CA LYS A 287 -26.44 -4.49 -15.08
C LYS A 287 -25.90 -5.90 -14.78
N LEU A 288 -24.80 -6.01 -14.04
CA LEU A 288 -24.20 -7.29 -13.63
C LEU A 288 -24.96 -7.88 -12.45
N LYS A 289 -25.37 -9.15 -12.56
CA LYS A 289 -26.26 -9.81 -11.58
C LYS A 289 -25.54 -10.47 -10.41
N SER A 290 -24.23 -10.70 -10.49
CA SER A 290 -23.48 -11.43 -9.46
C SER A 290 -22.14 -10.77 -9.14
N TRP A 291 -21.69 -10.99 -7.91
CA TRP A 291 -20.34 -10.70 -7.46
C TRP A 291 -19.49 -11.96 -7.73
N ASP A 292 -18.60 -11.88 -8.71
CA ASP A 292 -17.68 -12.97 -8.98
C ASP A 292 -16.55 -12.93 -7.97
N VAL A 293 -16.51 -13.93 -7.08
CA VAL A 293 -15.36 -14.18 -6.19
C VAL A 293 -14.21 -14.62 -7.07
N TYR A 294 -13.24 -13.76 -7.29
CA TYR A 294 -11.99 -14.16 -7.93
C TYR A 294 -11.22 -15.08 -6.97
N ASN A 295 -11.42 -16.39 -7.15
CA ASN A 295 -10.58 -17.40 -6.54
C ASN A 295 -9.25 -17.41 -7.30
N TYR A 296 -8.26 -16.67 -6.84
CA TYR A 296 -6.88 -16.91 -7.27
C TYR A 296 -6.39 -18.20 -6.60
N ASN A 297 -6.20 -19.22 -7.43
CA ASN A 297 -5.50 -20.46 -7.05
C ASN A 297 -4.02 -20.20 -6.83
#